data_ac7a498969cafd9aebdfe6c9cba06858
#
_entry.id   ac7a498969cafd9aebdfe6c9cba06858
#
_cell.length_a   1.000
_cell.length_b   1.000
_cell.length_c   1.000
_cell.angle_alpha   90.00
_cell.angle_beta   90.00
_cell.angle_gamma   90.00
#
_symmetry.space_group_name_H-M   'P 1'
#
loop_
_entity.id
_entity.type
_entity.pdbx_description
1 polymer ?
#
loop_
_entity_poly.entity_id
_entity_poly.type
_entity_poly.pdbx_seq_one_letter_code
_entity_poly.pdbx_strand_id
1 'polypeptide(L)'
;MSLILNIETATPVCSLALCSDGKIIAKKESQEHNSHSSLLTVFIEEIFKEVDFELKSLDAIAVSKGPGSYTGLRIGVSASKGLCYALDKPLISISTLKAMANGMAKFLKFSMPSLFQKNPLLCPMIDARRMEVYSAIFDIKINEIKKVSADIIDENSYHVFSIDKQIIFFGDGAAKCKKVLSNNDNVIFIDSFYPSAEFMAEISTEKFKSNKFEDLAYFEPFYLKDFIAGKPKVKGLF
;
A
#
# COMPACT_ATOMS: atom_id res chain seq x y z
N MET A 1 11.31 -22.28 4.30
CA MET A 1 10.30 -21.79 3.35
C MET A 1 9.28 -21.03 4.17
N SER A 2 8.94 -19.80 3.77
CA SER A 2 7.95 -18.98 4.48
C SER A 2 6.75 -18.72 3.58
N LEU A 3 5.56 -19.16 3.98
CA LEU A 3 4.31 -18.98 3.26
C LEU A 3 3.52 -17.83 3.91
N ILE A 4 3.37 -16.69 3.23
CA ILE A 4 2.79 -15.48 3.79
C ILE A 4 1.63 -14.99 2.92
N LEU A 5 0.47 -14.76 3.53
CA LEU A 5 -0.66 -14.09 2.89
C LEU A 5 -0.55 -12.58 3.11
N ASN A 6 -0.45 -11.82 2.03
CA ASN A 6 -0.38 -10.36 2.04
C ASN A 6 -1.74 -9.77 1.68
N ILE A 7 -2.20 -8.77 2.44
CA ILE A 7 -3.53 -8.14 2.32
C ILE A 7 -3.37 -6.63 2.19
N GLU A 8 -3.86 -6.07 1.08
CA GLU A 8 -3.87 -4.63 0.80
C GLU A 8 -5.30 -4.13 0.58
N THR A 9 -5.72 -3.18 1.43
CA THR A 9 -7.08 -2.61 1.40
C THR A 9 -7.08 -1.09 1.67
N ALA A 10 -5.91 -0.45 1.60
CA ALA A 10 -5.76 0.96 1.97
C ALA A 10 -6.36 1.95 0.97
N THR A 11 -6.69 1.52 -0.25
CA THR A 11 -7.31 2.32 -1.32
C THR A 11 -8.56 1.60 -1.85
N PRO A 12 -9.25 2.10 -2.89
CA PRO A 12 -10.35 1.34 -3.51
C PRO A 12 -9.95 -0.05 -4.04
N VAL A 13 -8.66 -0.30 -4.25
CA VAL A 13 -8.17 -1.62 -4.65
C VAL A 13 -8.23 -2.59 -3.46
N CYS A 14 -8.88 -3.73 -3.66
CA CYS A 14 -8.81 -4.89 -2.78
C CYS A 14 -7.84 -5.89 -3.40
N SER A 15 -6.70 -6.13 -2.77
CA SER A 15 -5.66 -7.00 -3.32
C SER A 15 -5.15 -7.97 -2.27
N LEU A 16 -5.05 -9.25 -2.65
CA LEU A 16 -4.45 -10.32 -1.86
C LEU A 16 -3.37 -11.01 -2.67
N ALA A 17 -2.27 -11.35 -2.02
CA ALA A 17 -1.18 -12.10 -2.64
C ALA A 17 -0.61 -13.12 -1.66
N LEU A 18 -0.58 -14.37 -2.09
CA LEU A 18 0.13 -15.43 -1.38
C LEU A 18 1.56 -15.50 -1.92
N CYS A 19 2.53 -15.46 -1.04
CA CYS A 19 3.94 -15.60 -1.42
C CYS A 19 4.64 -16.72 -0.66
N SER A 20 5.59 -17.34 -1.34
CA SER A 20 6.53 -18.30 -0.75
C SER A 20 7.95 -17.75 -0.90
N ASP A 21 8.64 -17.54 0.22
CA ASP A 21 9.99 -16.93 0.27
C ASP A 21 10.12 -15.64 -0.57
N GLY A 22 9.09 -14.78 -0.52
CA GLY A 22 9.03 -13.50 -1.22
C GLY A 22 8.63 -13.56 -2.70
N LYS A 23 8.40 -14.76 -3.26
CA LYS A 23 7.90 -14.95 -4.62
C LYS A 23 6.38 -15.15 -4.59
N ILE A 24 5.67 -14.42 -5.44
CA ILE A 24 4.22 -14.55 -5.58
C ILE A 24 3.89 -15.91 -6.19
N ILE A 25 2.97 -16.65 -5.56
CA ILE A 25 2.46 -17.94 -6.05
C ILE A 25 0.98 -17.85 -6.46
N ALA A 26 0.21 -16.95 -5.86
CA ALA A 26 -1.16 -16.64 -6.29
C ALA A 26 -1.50 -15.19 -5.93
N LYS A 27 -2.36 -14.55 -6.73
CA LYS A 27 -2.85 -13.19 -6.49
C LYS A 27 -4.30 -13.04 -6.95
N LYS A 28 -5.09 -12.31 -6.15
CA LYS A 28 -6.42 -11.82 -6.51
C LYS A 28 -6.50 -10.33 -6.26
N GLU A 29 -7.10 -9.60 -7.19
CA GLU A 29 -7.20 -8.15 -7.13
C GLU A 29 -8.46 -7.65 -7.82
N SER A 30 -9.12 -6.65 -7.21
CA SER A 30 -10.25 -5.93 -7.79
C SER A 30 -10.14 -4.45 -7.49
N GLN A 31 -10.57 -3.62 -8.44
CA GLN A 31 -10.68 -2.17 -8.30
C GLN A 31 -12.15 -1.72 -8.12
N GLU A 32 -13.05 -2.64 -7.84
CA GLU A 32 -14.45 -2.31 -7.60
C GLU A 32 -14.62 -1.55 -6.28
N HIS A 33 -15.29 -0.40 -6.37
CA HIS A 33 -15.54 0.44 -5.20
C HIS A 33 -16.43 -0.28 -4.17
N ASN A 34 -16.09 -0.11 -2.88
CA ASN A 34 -16.85 -0.61 -1.73
C ASN A 34 -17.00 -2.14 -1.63
N SER A 35 -16.11 -2.89 -2.27
CA SER A 35 -16.18 -4.36 -2.33
C SER A 35 -15.28 -5.08 -1.30
N HIS A 36 -14.46 -4.35 -0.52
CA HIS A 36 -13.46 -4.98 0.36
C HIS A 36 -14.06 -5.99 1.34
N SER A 37 -15.17 -5.67 2.00
CA SER A 37 -15.76 -6.56 2.99
C SER A 37 -16.35 -7.84 2.38
N SER A 38 -16.82 -7.78 1.13
CA SER A 38 -17.38 -8.93 0.43
C SER A 38 -16.33 -9.74 -0.32
N LEU A 39 -15.31 -9.07 -0.90
CA LEU A 39 -14.31 -9.74 -1.73
C LEU A 39 -13.16 -10.35 -0.93
N LEU A 40 -12.81 -9.79 0.23
CA LEU A 40 -11.64 -10.22 0.98
C LEU A 40 -11.66 -11.71 1.30
N THR A 41 -12.76 -12.20 1.88
CA THR A 41 -12.92 -13.61 2.23
C THR A 41 -13.05 -14.51 1.01
N VAL A 42 -13.72 -14.04 -0.04
CA VAL A 42 -13.84 -14.75 -1.32
C VAL A 42 -12.45 -14.91 -1.96
N PHE A 43 -11.65 -13.86 -2.01
CA PHE A 43 -10.31 -13.93 -2.56
C PHE A 43 -9.36 -14.84 -1.77
N ILE A 44 -9.51 -14.90 -0.43
CA ILE A 44 -8.78 -15.87 0.38
C ILE A 44 -9.15 -17.29 -0.05
N GLU A 45 -10.45 -17.59 -0.13
CA GLU A 45 -10.94 -18.91 -0.54
C GLU A 45 -10.46 -19.28 -1.94
N GLU A 46 -10.55 -18.35 -2.90
CA GLU A 46 -10.12 -18.57 -4.28
C GLU A 46 -8.61 -18.82 -4.39
N ILE A 47 -7.77 -18.05 -3.67
CA ILE A 47 -6.31 -18.24 -3.66
C ILE A 47 -5.99 -19.66 -3.18
N PHE A 48 -6.58 -20.11 -2.08
CA PHE A 48 -6.30 -21.44 -1.54
C PHE A 48 -6.92 -22.60 -2.32
N LYS A 49 -7.88 -22.32 -3.21
CA LYS A 49 -8.36 -23.31 -4.20
C LYS A 49 -7.42 -23.46 -5.40
N GLU A 50 -6.66 -22.39 -5.74
CA GLU A 50 -5.75 -22.39 -6.90
C GLU A 50 -4.38 -22.96 -6.58
N VAL A 51 -3.99 -23.04 -5.32
CA VAL A 51 -2.68 -23.52 -4.88
C VAL A 51 -2.81 -24.83 -4.08
N ASP A 52 -1.77 -25.65 -4.11
CA ASP A 52 -1.72 -26.91 -3.34
C ASP A 52 -1.23 -26.64 -1.90
N PHE A 53 -1.87 -25.67 -1.20
CA PHE A 53 -1.61 -25.36 0.19
C PHE A 53 -2.91 -25.19 0.95
N GLU A 54 -2.92 -25.63 2.21
CA GLU A 54 -4.04 -25.36 3.10
C GLU A 54 -3.85 -24.02 3.83
N LEU A 55 -4.94 -23.35 4.22
CA LEU A 55 -4.89 -22.09 4.97
C LEU A 55 -4.06 -22.18 6.26
N LYS A 56 -4.11 -23.33 6.94
CA LYS A 56 -3.32 -23.59 8.15
C LYS A 56 -1.81 -23.67 7.91
N SER A 57 -1.37 -23.88 6.66
CA SER A 57 0.05 -23.93 6.28
C SER A 57 0.69 -22.56 6.22
N LEU A 58 -0.07 -21.47 6.38
CA LEU A 58 0.49 -20.13 6.48
C LEU A 58 1.46 -20.03 7.66
N ASP A 59 2.56 -19.33 7.45
CA ASP A 59 3.54 -18.99 8.49
C ASP A 59 3.25 -17.60 9.10
N ALA A 60 2.67 -16.68 8.33
CA ALA A 60 2.28 -15.35 8.78
C ALA A 60 1.19 -14.73 7.90
N ILE A 61 0.51 -13.73 8.43
CA ILE A 61 -0.35 -12.83 7.68
C ILE A 61 0.27 -11.42 7.69
N ALA A 62 0.37 -10.80 6.52
CA ALA A 62 0.85 -9.43 6.37
C ALA A 62 -0.27 -8.51 5.90
N VAL A 63 -0.38 -7.32 6.48
CA VAL A 63 -1.41 -6.35 6.14
C VAL A 63 -0.82 -4.96 5.92
N SER A 64 -1.35 -4.23 4.95
CA SER A 64 -1.06 -2.81 4.80
C SER A 64 -1.65 -2.04 5.99
N LYS A 65 -0.78 -1.32 6.72
CA LYS A 65 -1.19 -0.56 7.91
C LYS A 65 -1.67 0.85 7.61
N GLY A 66 -1.54 1.30 6.36
CA GLY A 66 -1.81 2.67 5.96
C GLY A 66 -0.53 3.50 5.69
N PRO A 67 -0.69 4.80 5.39
CA PRO A 67 -1.96 5.54 5.38
C PRO A 67 -2.89 5.12 4.24
N GLY A 68 -4.18 5.51 4.36
CA GLY A 68 -5.18 5.21 3.34
C GLY A 68 -6.61 5.37 3.83
N SER A 69 -7.54 4.70 3.16
CA SER A 69 -8.96 4.67 3.49
C SER A 69 -9.20 4.14 4.91
N TYR A 70 -9.84 4.94 5.76
CA TYR A 70 -10.18 4.56 7.12
C TYR A 70 -10.99 3.25 7.21
N THR A 71 -12.00 3.12 6.38
CA THR A 71 -12.84 1.91 6.32
C THR A 71 -12.07 0.73 5.75
N GLY A 72 -11.34 0.93 4.65
CA GLY A 72 -10.56 -0.12 4.01
C GLY A 72 -9.49 -0.70 4.96
N LEU A 73 -8.72 0.16 5.63
CA LEU A 73 -7.73 -0.26 6.61
C LEU A 73 -8.33 -1.07 7.76
N ARG A 74 -9.50 -0.68 8.28
CA ARG A 74 -10.19 -1.44 9.33
C ARG A 74 -10.61 -2.82 8.86
N ILE A 75 -11.14 -2.93 7.65
CA ILE A 75 -11.55 -4.22 7.07
C ILE A 75 -10.33 -5.13 6.97
N GLY A 76 -9.25 -4.66 6.34
CA GLY A 76 -8.03 -5.46 6.17
C GLY A 76 -7.40 -5.88 7.50
N VAL A 77 -7.24 -4.94 8.43
CA VAL A 77 -6.63 -5.22 9.75
C VAL A 77 -7.51 -6.16 10.57
N SER A 78 -8.85 -5.96 10.60
CA SER A 78 -9.72 -6.85 11.36
C SER A 78 -9.72 -8.28 10.82
N ALA A 79 -9.76 -8.44 9.48
CA ALA A 79 -9.68 -9.75 8.85
C ALA A 79 -8.32 -10.43 9.13
N SER A 80 -7.23 -9.67 9.00
CA SER A 80 -5.88 -10.18 9.28
C SER A 80 -5.71 -10.61 10.74
N LYS A 81 -6.21 -9.80 11.69
CA LYS A 81 -6.20 -10.17 13.13
C LYS A 81 -7.04 -11.42 13.40
N GLY A 82 -8.22 -11.53 12.78
CA GLY A 82 -9.08 -12.72 12.89
C GLY A 82 -8.38 -13.98 12.38
N LEU A 83 -7.72 -13.91 11.24
CA LEU A 83 -6.94 -15.02 10.66
C LEU A 83 -5.75 -15.39 11.56
N CYS A 84 -4.98 -14.40 12.01
CA CYS A 84 -3.84 -14.63 12.91
C CYS A 84 -4.28 -15.33 14.19
N TYR A 85 -5.37 -14.87 14.80
CA TYR A 85 -5.93 -15.49 16.02
C TYR A 85 -6.40 -16.92 15.78
N ALA A 86 -7.17 -17.14 14.70
CA ALA A 86 -7.73 -18.47 14.42
C ALA A 86 -6.67 -19.52 14.03
N LEU A 87 -5.57 -19.08 13.42
CA LEU A 87 -4.52 -19.97 12.93
C LEU A 87 -3.30 -20.02 13.84
N ASP A 88 -3.27 -19.24 14.92
CA ASP A 88 -2.10 -19.04 15.80
C ASP A 88 -0.85 -18.61 15.00
N LYS A 89 -0.99 -17.57 14.17
CA LYS A 89 0.07 -17.06 13.31
C LYS A 89 0.38 -15.60 13.58
N PRO A 90 1.65 -15.17 13.41
CA PRO A 90 2.03 -13.78 13.64
C PRO A 90 1.46 -12.83 12.59
N LEU A 91 1.20 -11.58 13.03
CA LEU A 91 0.79 -10.47 12.19
C LEU A 91 2.00 -9.61 11.80
N ILE A 92 2.09 -9.27 10.52
CA ILE A 92 3.11 -8.35 9.98
C ILE A 92 2.40 -7.11 9.42
N SER A 93 2.82 -5.93 9.81
CA SER A 93 2.33 -4.68 9.21
C SER A 93 3.31 -4.10 8.19
N ILE A 94 2.80 -3.53 7.11
CA ILE A 94 3.62 -2.88 6.08
C ILE A 94 3.01 -1.51 5.75
N SER A 95 3.84 -0.47 5.66
CA SER A 95 3.38 0.84 5.18
C SER A 95 2.92 0.74 3.73
N THR A 96 1.71 1.21 3.44
CA THR A 96 1.15 1.24 2.08
C THR A 96 2.07 1.98 1.11
N LEU A 97 2.56 3.16 1.49
CA LEU A 97 3.46 3.96 0.65
C LEU A 97 4.81 3.25 0.42
N LYS A 98 5.33 2.54 1.43
CA LYS A 98 6.56 1.75 1.28
C LYS A 98 6.36 0.57 0.33
N ALA A 99 5.24 -0.13 0.43
CA ALA A 99 4.90 -1.21 -0.51
C ALA A 99 4.77 -0.68 -1.94
N MET A 100 4.07 0.45 -2.13
CA MET A 100 3.96 1.11 -3.45
C MET A 100 5.34 1.48 -4.02
N ALA A 101 6.23 2.07 -3.21
CA ALA A 101 7.59 2.42 -3.64
C ALA A 101 8.39 1.17 -4.06
N ASN A 102 8.27 0.06 -3.31
CA ASN A 102 8.88 -1.22 -3.67
C ASN A 102 8.37 -1.75 -5.02
N GLY A 103 7.07 -1.69 -5.25
CA GLY A 103 6.46 -2.06 -6.53
C GLY A 103 6.94 -1.17 -7.67
N MET A 104 7.02 0.15 -7.47
CA MET A 104 7.51 1.10 -8.47
C MET A 104 8.98 0.88 -8.80
N ALA A 105 9.85 0.63 -7.81
CA ALA A 105 11.26 0.34 -8.06
C ALA A 105 11.44 -0.90 -8.94
N LYS A 106 10.63 -1.95 -8.72
CA LYS A 106 10.62 -3.14 -9.57
C LYS A 106 10.11 -2.83 -10.98
N PHE A 107 9.00 -2.11 -11.08
CA PHE A 107 8.45 -1.69 -12.38
C PHE A 107 9.49 -0.92 -13.20
N LEU A 108 10.16 0.06 -12.60
CA LEU A 108 11.22 0.82 -13.27
C LEU A 108 12.37 -0.07 -13.71
N LYS A 109 12.84 -0.97 -12.85
CA LYS A 109 13.96 -1.88 -13.15
C LYS A 109 13.70 -2.74 -14.37
N PHE A 110 12.48 -3.24 -14.54
CA PHE A 110 12.12 -4.17 -15.62
C PHE A 110 11.54 -3.47 -16.85
N SER A 111 10.72 -2.44 -16.67
CA SER A 111 9.98 -1.79 -17.75
C SER A 111 10.62 -0.50 -18.25
N MET A 112 11.37 0.21 -17.39
CA MET A 112 12.01 1.50 -17.69
C MET A 112 13.46 1.56 -17.19
N PRO A 113 14.35 0.64 -17.61
CA PRO A 113 15.70 0.51 -17.04
C PRO A 113 16.57 1.76 -17.19
N SER A 114 16.41 2.53 -18.25
CA SER A 114 17.13 3.80 -18.44
C SER A 114 16.73 4.85 -17.39
N LEU A 115 15.47 4.89 -16.96
CA LEU A 115 15.02 5.76 -15.89
C LEU A 115 15.48 5.24 -14.52
N PHE A 116 15.43 3.92 -14.32
CA PHE A 116 15.92 3.29 -13.10
C PHE A 116 17.41 3.60 -12.84
N GLN A 117 18.25 3.56 -13.88
CA GLN A 117 19.69 3.86 -13.78
C GLN A 117 20.00 5.29 -13.36
N LYS A 118 19.08 6.23 -13.57
CA LYS A 118 19.22 7.62 -13.10
C LYS A 118 19.02 7.79 -11.59
N ASN A 119 18.71 6.72 -10.87
CA ASN A 119 18.45 6.72 -9.42
C ASN A 119 17.40 7.77 -9.00
N PRO A 120 16.20 7.77 -9.60
CA PRO A 120 15.17 8.75 -9.29
C PRO A 120 14.67 8.58 -7.85
N LEU A 121 14.06 9.64 -7.32
CA LEU A 121 13.27 9.56 -6.11
C LEU A 121 11.86 9.04 -6.43
N LEU A 122 11.30 8.24 -5.54
CA LEU A 122 9.98 7.63 -5.65
C LEU A 122 9.04 8.29 -4.66
N CYS A 123 7.98 8.92 -5.15
CA CYS A 123 6.99 9.59 -4.32
C CYS A 123 5.59 8.99 -4.54
N PRO A 124 5.24 7.90 -3.87
CA PRO A 124 3.87 7.39 -3.85
C PRO A 124 2.93 8.40 -3.20
N MET A 125 1.76 8.59 -3.81
CA MET A 125 0.72 9.50 -3.34
C MET A 125 -0.62 8.78 -3.25
N ILE A 126 -1.24 8.81 -2.06
CA ILE A 126 -2.61 8.33 -1.84
C ILE A 126 -3.52 9.54 -1.65
N ASP A 127 -4.69 9.52 -2.26
CA ASP A 127 -5.66 10.60 -2.18
C ASP A 127 -6.16 10.82 -0.73
N ALA A 128 -5.92 12.02 -0.19
CA ALA A 128 -6.41 12.45 1.12
C ALA A 128 -7.55 13.48 1.03
N ARG A 129 -8.24 13.53 -0.12
CA ARG A 129 -9.30 14.49 -0.51
C ARG A 129 -8.76 15.90 -0.75
N ARG A 130 -9.55 16.75 -1.43
CA ARG A 130 -9.16 18.09 -1.84
C ARG A 130 -7.76 18.09 -2.51
N MET A 131 -6.96 19.14 -2.33
CA MET A 131 -5.57 19.19 -2.82
C MET A 131 -4.56 18.68 -1.76
N GLU A 132 -4.91 17.59 -1.08
CA GLU A 132 -4.07 16.96 -0.07
C GLU A 132 -3.85 15.50 -0.41
N VAL A 133 -2.62 15.02 -0.18
CA VAL A 133 -2.22 13.62 -0.39
C VAL A 133 -1.49 13.09 0.83
N TYR A 134 -1.60 11.79 1.06
CA TYR A 134 -0.63 11.09 1.89
C TYR A 134 0.56 10.72 1.02
N SER A 135 1.74 11.16 1.40
CA SER A 135 2.97 10.90 0.65
C SER A 135 4.15 10.55 1.54
N ALA A 136 5.14 9.98 0.92
CA ALA A 136 6.50 9.81 1.45
C ALA A 136 7.46 9.84 0.27
N ILE A 137 8.76 10.03 0.51
CA ILE A 137 9.76 9.96 -0.55
C ILE A 137 10.77 8.87 -0.20
N PHE A 138 11.04 8.02 -1.18
CA PHE A 138 12.01 6.93 -1.09
C PHE A 138 13.07 7.04 -2.18
N ASP A 139 14.25 6.50 -1.93
CA ASP A 139 15.18 6.18 -3.01
C ASP A 139 14.80 4.84 -3.69
N ILE A 140 15.52 4.47 -4.74
CA ILE A 140 15.27 3.19 -5.45
C ILE A 140 15.62 1.95 -4.63
N LYS A 141 16.32 2.09 -3.50
CA LYS A 141 16.61 1.02 -2.53
C LYS A 141 15.59 0.97 -1.40
N ILE A 142 14.53 1.77 -1.52
CA ILE A 142 13.42 1.87 -0.55
C ILE A 142 13.87 2.41 0.82
N ASN A 143 14.96 3.17 0.86
CA ASN A 143 15.30 3.99 2.02
C ASN A 143 14.40 5.23 2.05
N GLU A 144 13.81 5.52 3.21
CA GLU A 144 12.93 6.68 3.39
C GLU A 144 13.74 7.98 3.45
N ILE A 145 13.53 8.87 2.48
CA ILE A 145 14.15 10.20 2.39
C ILE A 145 13.28 11.27 3.06
N LYS A 146 11.97 11.20 2.86
CA LYS A 146 10.95 12.01 3.55
C LYS A 146 9.94 11.09 4.21
N LYS A 147 9.72 11.30 5.51
CA LYS A 147 8.73 10.52 6.29
C LYS A 147 7.33 10.70 5.76
N VAL A 148 6.49 9.72 6.05
CA VAL A 148 5.06 9.75 5.72
C VAL A 148 4.42 11.00 6.32
N SER A 149 3.70 11.75 5.50
CA SER A 149 2.97 12.97 5.87
C SER A 149 1.69 13.15 5.06
N ALA A 150 0.80 14.00 5.57
CA ALA A 150 -0.33 14.52 4.84
C ALA A 150 0.08 15.91 4.30
N ASP A 151 0.24 16.01 2.99
CA ASP A 151 0.77 17.19 2.34
C ASP A 151 -0.33 17.91 1.56
N ILE A 152 -0.54 19.19 1.84
CA ILE A 152 -1.34 20.08 0.99
C ILE A 152 -0.45 20.51 -0.16
N ILE A 153 -0.89 20.27 -1.39
CA ILE A 153 -0.06 20.44 -2.59
C ILE A 153 -0.25 21.82 -3.19
N ASP A 154 0.86 22.52 -3.36
CA ASP A 154 1.02 23.78 -4.07
C ASP A 154 2.17 23.73 -5.09
N GLU A 155 2.42 24.84 -5.77
CA GLU A 155 3.46 24.95 -6.81
C GLU A 155 4.89 24.75 -6.30
N ASN A 156 5.15 24.95 -5.01
CA ASN A 156 6.45 24.84 -4.38
C ASN A 156 6.65 23.46 -3.73
N SER A 157 5.59 22.67 -3.67
CA SER A 157 5.61 21.35 -3.04
C SER A 157 6.63 20.44 -3.73
N TYR A 158 7.49 19.80 -2.94
CA TYR A 158 8.57 18.90 -3.39
C TYR A 158 9.68 19.55 -4.23
N HIS A 159 9.69 20.87 -4.43
CA HIS A 159 10.71 21.57 -5.24
C HIS A 159 12.15 21.20 -4.79
N VAL A 160 12.40 21.22 -3.50
CA VAL A 160 13.72 20.90 -2.90
C VAL A 160 14.23 19.50 -3.31
N PHE A 161 13.32 18.55 -3.56
CA PHE A 161 13.68 17.17 -3.94
C PHE A 161 13.90 17.01 -5.45
N SER A 162 13.41 17.94 -6.25
CA SER A 162 13.48 17.92 -7.71
C SER A 162 14.54 18.85 -8.31
N ILE A 163 15.37 19.50 -7.48
CA ILE A 163 16.45 20.39 -7.98
C ILE A 163 17.49 19.58 -8.76
N ASP A 164 18.06 18.55 -8.14
CA ASP A 164 19.20 17.80 -8.69
C ASP A 164 18.86 16.37 -9.08
N LYS A 165 17.62 15.91 -8.80
CA LYS A 165 17.20 14.53 -9.04
C LYS A 165 15.84 14.48 -9.69
N GLN A 166 15.65 13.49 -10.54
CA GLN A 166 14.32 13.16 -11.01
C GLN A 166 13.48 12.60 -9.85
N ILE A 167 12.23 13.07 -9.75
CA ILE A 167 11.24 12.55 -8.81
C ILE A 167 10.05 12.01 -9.58
N ILE A 168 9.62 10.81 -9.21
CA ILE A 168 8.51 10.10 -9.85
C ILE A 168 7.32 10.11 -8.90
N PHE A 169 6.24 10.74 -9.32
CA PHE A 169 4.95 10.77 -8.63
C PHE A 169 4.02 9.71 -9.22
N PHE A 170 3.38 8.93 -8.37
CA PHE A 170 2.46 7.85 -8.77
C PHE A 170 1.47 7.53 -7.65
N GLY A 171 0.42 6.80 -7.98
CA GLY A 171 -0.68 6.49 -7.07
C GLY A 171 -1.94 7.30 -7.38
N ASP A 172 -3.05 6.97 -6.73
CA ASP A 172 -4.36 7.60 -6.97
C ASP A 172 -4.40 9.10 -6.59
N GLY A 173 -3.54 9.52 -5.65
CA GLY A 173 -3.38 10.91 -5.28
C GLY A 173 -2.56 11.75 -6.28
N ALA A 174 -1.73 11.13 -7.12
CA ALA A 174 -0.81 11.84 -8.01
C ALA A 174 -1.52 12.57 -9.16
N ALA A 175 -2.59 11.97 -9.71
CA ALA A 175 -3.29 12.52 -10.89
C ALA A 175 -3.80 13.95 -10.67
N LYS A 176 -4.37 14.25 -9.50
CA LYS A 176 -4.88 15.60 -9.18
C LYS A 176 -3.76 16.64 -8.99
N CYS A 177 -2.55 16.18 -8.63
CA CYS A 177 -1.39 17.06 -8.39
C CYS A 177 -0.64 17.40 -9.67
N LYS A 178 -0.88 16.68 -10.77
CA LYS A 178 -0.13 16.80 -12.04
C LYS A 178 -0.09 18.22 -12.58
N LYS A 179 -1.23 18.94 -12.59
CA LYS A 179 -1.30 20.32 -13.11
C LYS A 179 -0.46 21.31 -12.27
N VAL A 180 -0.31 21.06 -10.98
CA VAL A 180 0.38 21.96 -10.04
C VAL A 180 1.87 21.68 -10.02
N LEU A 181 2.29 20.40 -10.13
CA LEU A 181 3.68 19.98 -9.98
C LEU A 181 4.44 19.82 -11.30
N SER A 182 3.78 19.91 -12.46
CA SER A 182 4.42 19.65 -13.78
C SER A 182 5.34 20.78 -14.28
N ASN A 183 5.61 21.81 -13.51
CA ASN A 183 6.41 22.98 -13.93
C ASN A 183 7.94 22.75 -13.85
N ASN A 184 8.40 21.50 -13.68
CA ASN A 184 9.80 21.17 -13.55
C ASN A 184 10.13 19.92 -14.38
N ASP A 185 11.16 20.01 -15.21
CA ASP A 185 11.62 18.93 -16.11
C ASP A 185 12.09 17.67 -15.38
N ASN A 186 12.44 17.80 -14.10
CA ASN A 186 12.82 16.67 -13.25
C ASN A 186 11.62 15.93 -12.64
N VAL A 187 10.41 16.40 -12.89
CA VAL A 187 9.17 15.78 -12.38
C VAL A 187 8.60 14.81 -13.42
N ILE A 188 8.36 13.60 -13.01
CA ILE A 188 7.79 12.53 -13.85
C ILE A 188 6.54 12.00 -13.17
N PHE A 189 5.47 11.79 -13.94
CA PHE A 189 4.25 11.15 -13.47
C PHE A 189 4.09 9.78 -14.13
N ILE A 190 3.82 8.75 -13.32
CA ILE A 190 3.41 7.43 -13.79
C ILE A 190 1.96 7.23 -13.39
N ASP A 191 1.09 7.24 -14.38
CA ASP A 191 -0.36 7.10 -14.21
C ASP A 191 -0.75 5.62 -14.00
N SER A 192 -1.92 5.39 -13.41
CA SER A 192 -2.53 4.06 -13.23
C SER A 192 -1.69 3.05 -12.42
N PHE A 193 -0.86 3.52 -11.52
CA PHE A 193 -0.11 2.68 -10.60
C PHE A 193 -0.78 2.70 -9.22
N TYR A 194 -1.37 1.58 -8.83
CA TYR A 194 -2.16 1.45 -7.60
C TYR A 194 -1.46 0.53 -6.59
N PRO A 195 -1.79 0.64 -5.28
CA PRO A 195 -1.33 -0.32 -4.29
C PRO A 195 -1.75 -1.74 -4.65
N SER A 196 -0.86 -2.70 -4.41
CA SER A 196 -1.13 -4.12 -4.61
C SER A 196 -0.44 -4.94 -3.52
N ALA A 197 -1.08 -6.02 -3.09
CA ALA A 197 -0.52 -6.93 -2.09
C ALA A 197 0.77 -7.61 -2.56
N GLU A 198 0.98 -7.77 -3.87
CA GLU A 198 2.21 -8.32 -4.42
C GLU A 198 3.45 -7.48 -4.09
N PHE A 199 3.28 -6.16 -3.96
CA PHE A 199 4.38 -5.25 -3.62
C PHE A 199 4.88 -5.43 -2.18
N MET A 200 4.11 -6.13 -1.35
CA MET A 200 4.42 -6.39 0.04
C MET A 200 5.28 -7.65 0.23
N ALA A 201 5.30 -8.58 -0.72
CA ALA A 201 5.82 -9.93 -0.56
C ALA A 201 7.27 -10.03 -0.08
N GLU A 202 8.18 -9.25 -0.65
CA GLU A 202 9.59 -9.25 -0.20
C GLU A 202 9.73 -8.60 1.18
N ILE A 203 9.00 -7.49 1.42
CA ILE A 203 9.04 -6.77 2.69
C ILE A 203 8.48 -7.64 3.82
N SER A 204 7.37 -8.35 3.57
CA SER A 204 6.77 -9.25 4.55
C SER A 204 7.69 -10.42 4.88
N THR A 205 8.33 -11.00 3.87
CA THR A 205 9.29 -12.08 4.03
C THR A 205 10.53 -11.64 4.81
N GLU A 206 11.06 -10.46 4.56
CA GLU A 206 12.19 -9.89 5.31
C GLU A 206 11.81 -9.65 6.78
N LYS A 207 10.63 -9.07 7.02
CA LYS A 207 10.11 -8.87 8.38
C LYS A 207 9.87 -10.20 9.11
N PHE A 208 9.33 -11.20 8.42
CA PHE A 208 9.14 -12.54 8.98
C PHE A 208 10.48 -13.15 9.41
N LYS A 209 11.48 -13.16 8.54
CA LYS A 209 12.83 -13.66 8.83
C LYS A 209 13.52 -12.91 9.98
N SER A 210 13.16 -11.65 10.19
CA SER A 210 13.69 -10.80 11.27
C SER A 210 12.82 -10.83 12.54
N ASN A 211 11.79 -11.67 12.61
CA ASN A 211 10.81 -11.74 13.70
C ASN A 211 10.18 -10.39 14.06
N LYS A 212 9.95 -9.53 13.06
CA LYS A 212 9.31 -8.20 13.25
C LYS A 212 7.80 -8.34 13.14
N PHE A 213 7.19 -8.76 14.24
CA PHE A 213 5.75 -9.00 14.35
C PHE A 213 5.07 -7.90 15.15
N GLU A 214 3.78 -7.69 14.89
CA GLU A 214 2.93 -6.78 15.66
C GLU A 214 2.30 -7.51 16.86
N ASP A 215 2.01 -6.75 17.92
CA ASP A 215 1.17 -7.26 18.98
C ASP A 215 -0.26 -7.40 18.47
N LEU A 216 -0.75 -8.63 18.40
CA LEU A 216 -2.05 -8.93 17.81
C LEU A 216 -3.20 -8.25 18.55
N ALA A 217 -3.11 -8.11 19.89
CA ALA A 217 -4.16 -7.50 20.70
C ALA A 217 -4.24 -5.99 20.48
N TYR A 218 -3.09 -5.30 20.45
CA TYR A 218 -3.02 -3.84 20.49
C TYR A 218 -2.72 -3.20 19.12
N PHE A 219 -2.42 -4.00 18.08
CA PHE A 219 -2.15 -3.44 16.76
C PHE A 219 -3.37 -2.73 16.19
N GLU A 220 -3.15 -1.49 15.72
CA GLU A 220 -4.14 -0.64 15.05
C GLU A 220 -3.59 -0.12 13.72
N PRO A 221 -4.45 0.22 12.74
CA PRO A 221 -4.03 0.91 11.53
C PRO A 221 -3.33 2.24 11.85
N PHE A 222 -2.40 2.63 10.99
CA PHE A 222 -1.75 3.92 11.08
C PHE A 222 -2.66 5.02 10.50
N TYR A 223 -3.40 5.68 11.38
CA TYR A 223 -4.24 6.82 11.04
C TYR A 223 -3.41 8.11 11.08
N LEU A 224 -3.09 8.65 9.90
CA LEU A 224 -2.33 9.90 9.81
C LEU A 224 -3.19 11.12 10.15
N LYS A 225 -4.51 10.98 10.07
CA LYS A 225 -5.52 11.98 10.46
C LYS A 225 -6.60 11.33 11.29
N ASP A 226 -7.13 12.11 12.24
CA ASP A 226 -8.30 11.72 13.00
C ASP A 226 -9.53 11.58 12.08
N PHE A 227 -10.37 10.62 12.39
CA PHE A 227 -11.63 10.44 11.67
C PHE A 227 -12.62 11.52 12.09
N ILE A 228 -12.95 12.43 11.17
CA ILE A 228 -14.02 13.41 11.34
C ILE A 228 -15.27 12.85 10.68
N ALA A 229 -16.25 12.41 11.49
CA ALA A 229 -17.55 11.98 10.99
C ALA A 229 -18.25 13.14 10.26
N GLY A 230 -18.61 12.94 9.00
CA GLY A 230 -19.45 13.87 8.26
C GLY A 230 -20.86 13.94 8.86
N LYS A 231 -21.54 15.07 8.69
CA LYS A 231 -22.97 15.15 9.08
C LYS A 231 -23.75 14.07 8.31
N PRO A 232 -24.59 13.27 8.99
CA PRO A 232 -25.37 12.24 8.33
C PRO A 232 -26.30 12.88 7.28
N LYS A 233 -26.24 12.40 6.04
CA LYS A 233 -27.17 12.83 4.98
C LYS A 233 -28.43 11.98 5.02
N VAL A 234 -29.13 11.97 6.14
CA VAL A 234 -30.42 11.30 6.24
C VAL A 234 -31.49 12.33 5.83
N LYS A 235 -32.09 12.14 4.64
CA LYS A 235 -33.28 12.90 4.23
C LYS A 235 -34.40 12.56 5.20
N GLY A 236 -34.91 13.54 5.93
CA GLY A 236 -36.15 13.42 6.74
C GLY A 236 -35.97 13.36 8.26
N LEU A 237 -34.84 13.73 8.83
CA LEU A 237 -34.61 13.82 10.27
C LEU A 237 -34.53 15.28 10.77
N PHE A 238 -35.24 16.20 10.10
CA PHE A 238 -35.65 17.54 10.59
C PHE A 238 -36.88 18.01 9.84
#